data_fb1ee44c977acd6b4b3d363190f7df90
#
_entry.id   fb1ee44c977acd6b4b3d363190f7df90
#
_cell.length_a   1.000
_cell.length_b   1.000
_cell.length_c   1.000
_cell.angle_alpha   90.00
_cell.angle_beta   90.00
_cell.angle_gamma   90.00
#
_symmetry.space_group_name_H-M   'P 1'
#
loop_
_entity.id
_entity.type
_entity.pdbx_description
1 polymer ?
#
loop_
_entity_poly.entity_id
_entity_poly.type
_entity_poly.pdbx_seq_one_letter_code
_entity_poly.pdbx_strand_id
1 'polypeptide(L)'
;MPRQARSLTTRSSAVMSPDPPILPLIALDTLWLQVTGTLCNIACRHCFITCGPKNRTHEMMSVEQVREALEQADQYGVREYYFTGGEPFLHPEIKTLIIMALEQGPLSILTNGILIDDAMAAWLGEIFRTSSYTLDLRVSLDGCTEQENDQIRGKGTFRRILAGIACLARHDLNPVITVTEVHQTLHTKQARAAFVELLHALGLDQPRLKFLPTFLLGREEQRTRHYREDELLHEGDLREGEEERLQCSSCRMVTANGIYPCPLLINTPGARMGATLQDGMHSIALAWQACYTCHLYGVTCRT
;
A
#
# COMPACT_ATOMS: atom_id res chain seq x y z
N MET A 1 -5.85 -20.45 4.37
CA MET A 1 -7.19 -20.51 4.99
C MET A 1 -7.81 -19.13 4.87
N PRO A 2 -9.07 -18.97 4.38
CA PRO A 2 -9.70 -17.67 4.36
C PRO A 2 -9.87 -17.19 5.80
N ARG A 3 -9.34 -16.03 6.13
CA ARG A 3 -9.61 -15.41 7.43
C ARG A 3 -11.08 -15.01 7.44
N GLN A 4 -11.87 -15.64 8.29
CA GLN A 4 -13.24 -15.22 8.55
C GLN A 4 -13.21 -13.79 9.10
N ALA A 5 -14.04 -12.92 8.53
CA ALA A 5 -14.30 -11.62 9.13
C ALA A 5 -14.75 -11.86 10.57
N ARG A 6 -14.04 -11.28 11.53
CA ARG A 6 -14.41 -11.43 12.95
C ARG A 6 -15.73 -10.71 13.16
N SER A 7 -16.76 -11.43 13.56
CA SER A 7 -17.97 -10.80 14.04
C SER A 7 -17.64 -10.07 15.34
N LEU A 8 -17.85 -8.77 15.35
CA LEU A 8 -17.84 -8.01 16.59
C LEU A 8 -19.00 -8.53 17.45
N THR A 9 -18.68 -9.03 18.63
CA THR A 9 -19.65 -9.46 19.62
C THR A 9 -20.60 -8.31 19.94
N THR A 10 -21.89 -8.62 19.99
CA THR A 10 -22.95 -7.69 20.40
C THR A 10 -22.54 -6.95 21.67
N ARG A 11 -22.44 -5.64 21.57
CA ARG A 11 -22.04 -4.72 22.65
C ARG A 11 -23.03 -4.86 23.81
N SER A 12 -22.54 -5.24 24.95
CA SER A 12 -23.22 -5.04 26.24
C SER A 12 -23.34 -3.54 26.49
N SER A 13 -24.47 -3.07 27.01
CA SER A 13 -24.84 -1.68 27.27
C SER A 13 -24.04 -0.98 28.39
N ALA A 14 -22.73 -1.21 28.46
CA ALA A 14 -21.84 -0.38 29.27
C ALA A 14 -21.64 0.96 28.53
N VAL A 15 -21.76 2.08 29.21
CA VAL A 15 -21.46 3.42 28.70
C VAL A 15 -20.03 3.40 28.15
N MET A 16 -19.92 3.34 26.81
CA MET A 16 -18.63 3.31 26.14
C MET A 16 -18.03 4.71 26.17
N SER A 17 -16.75 4.80 26.54
CA SER A 17 -15.98 6.03 26.35
C SER A 17 -16.00 6.40 24.88
N PRO A 18 -16.26 7.66 24.52
CA PRO A 18 -16.23 8.12 23.14
C PRO A 18 -14.79 8.22 22.58
N ASP A 19 -13.79 8.06 23.43
CA ASP A 19 -12.40 8.28 23.06
C ASP A 19 -11.82 7.11 22.23
N PRO A 20 -11.05 7.43 21.15
CA PRO A 20 -10.39 6.42 20.34
C PRO A 20 -9.21 5.79 21.10
N PRO A 21 -8.88 4.52 20.80
CA PRO A 21 -7.70 3.89 21.37
C PRO A 21 -6.42 4.63 20.98
N ILE A 22 -5.48 4.74 21.91
CA ILE A 22 -4.15 5.29 21.66
C ILE A 22 -3.21 4.12 21.30
N LEU A 23 -2.63 4.18 20.11
CA LEU A 23 -1.67 3.19 19.62
C LEU A 23 -0.24 3.72 19.82
N PRO A 24 0.61 3.04 20.60
CA PRO A 24 2.01 3.41 20.73
C PRO A 24 2.79 3.12 19.42
N LEU A 25 3.82 3.91 19.14
CA LEU A 25 4.86 3.51 18.19
C LEU A 25 5.83 2.59 18.95
N ILE A 26 5.80 1.29 18.63
CA ILE A 26 6.64 0.29 19.30
C ILE A 26 8.07 0.36 18.75
N ALA A 27 8.21 0.48 17.45
CA ALA A 27 9.46 0.69 16.72
C ALA A 27 9.15 1.32 15.37
N LEU A 28 10.10 1.97 14.75
CA LEU A 28 9.96 2.40 13.35
C LEU A 28 10.67 1.38 12.44
N ASP A 29 10.04 0.23 12.21
CA ASP A 29 10.61 -0.82 11.36
C ASP A 29 10.44 -0.52 9.86
N THR A 30 9.37 0.18 9.48
CA THR A 30 8.96 0.36 8.09
C THR A 30 8.77 1.85 7.76
N LEU A 31 9.44 2.31 6.72
CA LEU A 31 9.23 3.65 6.18
C LEU A 31 8.59 3.60 4.79
N TRP A 32 7.47 4.29 4.66
CA TRP A 32 6.80 4.51 3.39
C TRP A 32 7.18 5.86 2.82
N LEU A 33 7.50 5.92 1.52
CA LEU A 33 7.78 7.17 0.80
C LEU A 33 6.82 7.31 -0.38
N GLN A 34 6.07 8.42 -0.40
CA GLN A 34 5.14 8.75 -1.49
C GLN A 34 5.88 9.49 -2.60
N VAL A 35 6.76 8.79 -3.30
CA VAL A 35 7.75 9.40 -4.21
C VAL A 35 7.14 10.22 -5.34
N THR A 36 5.95 9.88 -5.84
CA THR A 36 5.24 10.61 -6.92
C THR A 36 4.02 11.40 -6.45
N GLY A 37 3.87 11.57 -5.13
CA GLY A 37 2.69 12.23 -4.59
C GLY A 37 1.39 11.58 -5.10
N THR A 38 0.45 12.37 -5.59
CA THR A 38 -0.82 11.89 -6.16
C THR A 38 -0.82 11.75 -7.68
N LEU A 39 0.33 11.92 -8.35
CA LEU A 39 0.46 11.75 -9.78
C LEU A 39 0.44 10.26 -10.18
N CYS A 40 -0.52 9.87 -11.02
CA CYS A 40 -0.64 8.52 -11.55
C CYS A 40 -1.03 8.54 -13.04
N ASN A 41 -0.56 7.58 -13.82
CA ASN A 41 -0.91 7.45 -15.25
C ASN A 41 -2.32 6.88 -15.50
N ILE A 42 -3.00 6.40 -14.44
CA ILE A 42 -4.39 5.92 -14.46
C ILE A 42 -5.21 6.53 -13.32
N ALA A 43 -6.54 6.39 -13.39
CA ALA A 43 -7.47 6.92 -12.41
C ALA A 43 -8.43 5.82 -11.94
N CYS A 44 -7.93 4.87 -11.13
CA CYS A 44 -8.71 3.74 -10.62
C CYS A 44 -9.93 4.21 -9.83
N ARG A 45 -11.07 3.54 -10.03
CA ARG A 45 -12.35 3.90 -9.39
C ARG A 45 -12.38 3.61 -7.88
N HIS A 46 -11.49 2.74 -7.38
CA HIS A 46 -11.36 2.38 -5.97
C HIS A 46 -10.19 3.07 -5.27
N CYS A 47 -9.53 4.04 -5.91
CA CYS A 47 -8.34 4.66 -5.34
C CYS A 47 -8.68 5.48 -4.09
N PHE A 48 -8.21 5.03 -2.94
CA PHE A 48 -8.47 5.65 -1.64
C PHE A 48 -7.78 7.01 -1.45
N ILE A 49 -6.74 7.32 -2.23
CA ILE A 49 -6.05 8.63 -2.22
C ILE A 49 -6.32 9.45 -3.48
N THR A 50 -7.28 9.05 -4.30
CA THR A 50 -7.74 9.77 -5.51
C THR A 50 -6.67 10.10 -6.55
N CYS A 51 -5.59 9.33 -6.64
CA CYS A 51 -4.51 9.54 -7.61
C CYS A 51 -4.99 9.57 -9.06
N GLY A 52 -4.32 10.35 -9.90
CA GLY A 52 -4.67 10.41 -11.32
C GLY A 52 -3.73 11.29 -12.13
N PRO A 53 -3.90 11.31 -13.49
CA PRO A 53 -2.97 11.99 -14.39
C PRO A 53 -2.84 13.50 -14.19
N LYS A 54 -3.85 14.12 -13.59
CA LYS A 54 -3.91 15.57 -13.34
C LYS A 54 -3.88 15.93 -11.86
N ASN A 55 -3.85 14.93 -10.97
CA ASN A 55 -3.87 15.20 -9.53
C ASN A 55 -2.45 15.57 -9.03
N ARG A 56 -2.35 16.69 -8.34
CA ARG A 56 -1.14 17.25 -7.74
C ARG A 56 -1.39 17.69 -6.29
N THR A 57 -2.39 17.12 -5.64
CA THR A 57 -2.73 17.45 -4.24
C THR A 57 -1.56 17.20 -3.31
N HIS A 58 -0.84 16.10 -3.51
CA HIS A 58 0.48 15.86 -2.95
C HIS A 58 1.51 15.92 -4.07
N GLU A 59 2.54 16.70 -3.86
CA GLU A 59 3.63 16.88 -4.82
C GLU A 59 4.53 15.64 -4.87
N MET A 60 5.28 15.53 -5.96
CA MET A 60 6.35 14.56 -6.12
C MET A 60 7.48 14.92 -5.17
N MET A 61 8.07 13.95 -4.49
CA MET A 61 9.27 14.17 -3.68
C MET A 61 10.47 14.42 -4.61
N SER A 62 11.32 15.36 -4.25
CA SER A 62 12.63 15.51 -4.91
C SER A 62 13.60 14.40 -4.47
N VAL A 63 14.66 14.18 -5.23
CA VAL A 63 15.74 13.25 -4.84
C VAL A 63 16.30 13.62 -3.46
N GLU A 64 16.43 14.90 -3.19
CA GLU A 64 16.96 15.41 -1.92
C GLU A 64 16.03 15.10 -0.75
N GLN A 65 14.71 15.32 -0.92
CA GLN A 65 13.74 14.95 0.10
C GLN A 65 13.73 13.44 0.40
N VAL A 66 13.91 12.60 -0.63
CA VAL A 66 14.02 11.14 -0.42
C VAL A 66 15.32 10.82 0.31
N ARG A 67 16.44 11.43 -0.06
CA ARG A 67 17.74 11.26 0.61
C ARG A 67 17.64 11.61 2.09
N GLU A 68 17.15 12.80 2.41
CA GLU A 68 16.95 13.26 3.80
C GLU A 68 16.07 12.30 4.61
N ALA A 69 15.00 11.79 3.99
CA ALA A 69 14.11 10.81 4.65
C ALA A 69 14.81 9.49 4.94
N LEU A 70 15.65 8.99 4.03
CA LEU A 70 16.43 7.77 4.20
C LEU A 70 17.52 7.95 5.27
N GLU A 71 18.23 9.07 5.28
CA GLU A 71 19.24 9.41 6.30
C GLU A 71 18.63 9.55 7.70
N GLN A 72 17.46 10.18 7.81
CA GLN A 72 16.72 10.23 9.08
C GLN A 72 16.26 8.84 9.52
N ALA A 73 15.81 8.00 8.58
CA ALA A 73 15.33 6.65 8.86
C ALA A 73 16.42 5.75 9.48
N ASP A 74 17.65 5.85 9.02
CA ASP A 74 18.80 5.10 9.55
C ASP A 74 19.00 5.38 11.06
N GLN A 75 18.80 6.63 11.49
CA GLN A 75 18.92 7.02 12.91
C GLN A 75 17.88 6.36 13.82
N TYR A 76 16.73 5.96 13.25
CA TYR A 76 15.64 5.28 13.97
C TYR A 76 15.64 3.76 13.79
N GLY A 77 16.62 3.20 13.06
CA GLY A 77 16.76 1.77 12.86
C GLY A 77 15.70 1.16 11.95
N VAL A 78 15.22 1.91 10.95
CA VAL A 78 14.29 1.42 9.94
C VAL A 78 14.89 0.22 9.21
N ARG A 79 14.09 -0.84 9.03
CA ARG A 79 14.53 -2.13 8.48
C ARG A 79 14.08 -2.37 7.06
N GLU A 80 13.02 -1.72 6.60
CA GLU A 80 12.47 -1.90 5.27
C GLU A 80 11.82 -0.62 4.75
N TYR A 81 11.90 -0.42 3.44
CA TYR A 81 11.41 0.76 2.75
C TYR A 81 10.33 0.39 1.74
N TYR A 82 9.35 1.28 1.58
CA TYR A 82 8.27 1.13 0.61
C TYR A 82 8.15 2.37 -0.24
N PHE A 83 8.24 2.22 -1.56
CA PHE A 83 7.91 3.27 -2.49
C PHE A 83 6.47 3.13 -2.98
N THR A 84 5.75 4.22 -2.90
CA THR A 84 4.38 4.35 -3.39
C THR A 84 4.18 5.77 -3.94
N GLY A 85 2.94 6.13 -4.18
CA GLY A 85 2.52 7.42 -4.69
C GLY A 85 1.22 7.24 -5.45
N GLY A 86 1.08 7.96 -6.57
CA GLY A 86 0.18 7.55 -7.62
C GLY A 86 0.77 6.36 -8.36
N GLU A 87 1.82 6.62 -9.13
CA GLU A 87 2.60 5.57 -9.78
C GLU A 87 4.10 5.89 -9.66
N PRO A 88 4.88 5.12 -8.89
CA PRO A 88 6.30 5.39 -8.66
C PRO A 88 7.14 5.49 -9.92
N PHE A 89 6.84 4.67 -10.94
CA PHE A 89 7.59 4.69 -12.21
C PHE A 89 7.32 5.91 -13.09
N LEU A 90 6.48 6.86 -12.65
CA LEU A 90 6.40 8.20 -13.24
C LEU A 90 7.47 9.16 -12.73
N HIS A 91 8.19 8.80 -11.65
CA HIS A 91 9.26 9.65 -11.15
C HIS A 91 10.42 9.66 -12.16
N PRO A 92 10.88 10.83 -12.64
CA PRO A 92 11.91 10.89 -13.68
C PRO A 92 13.24 10.26 -13.23
N GLU A 93 13.52 10.29 -11.93
CA GLU A 93 14.73 9.76 -11.32
C GLU A 93 14.50 8.48 -10.51
N ILE A 94 13.46 7.70 -10.87
CA ILE A 94 13.07 6.49 -10.10
C ILE A 94 14.24 5.52 -9.93
N LYS A 95 15.11 5.37 -10.93
CA LYS A 95 16.29 4.50 -10.86
C LYS A 95 17.26 4.94 -9.78
N THR A 96 17.51 6.23 -9.68
CA THR A 96 18.37 6.82 -8.62
C THR A 96 17.74 6.57 -7.24
N LEU A 97 16.45 6.81 -7.09
CA LEU A 97 15.76 6.60 -5.83
C LEU A 97 15.78 5.12 -5.38
N ILE A 98 15.61 4.17 -6.31
CA ILE A 98 15.69 2.74 -6.03
C ILE A 98 17.08 2.36 -5.51
N ILE A 99 18.14 2.83 -6.17
CA ILE A 99 19.51 2.54 -5.75
C ILE A 99 19.76 3.10 -4.34
N MET A 100 19.40 4.37 -4.10
CA MET A 100 19.56 5.01 -2.80
C MET A 100 18.84 4.26 -1.67
N ALA A 101 17.62 3.79 -1.90
CA ALA A 101 16.87 3.04 -0.89
C ALA A 101 17.48 1.66 -0.64
N LEU A 102 17.95 0.97 -1.69
CA LEU A 102 18.60 -0.34 -1.59
C LEU A 102 20.01 -0.29 -0.97
N GLU A 103 20.61 0.88 -0.86
CA GLU A 103 21.84 1.08 -0.06
C GLU A 103 21.54 1.06 1.45
N GLN A 104 20.29 1.37 1.85
CA GLN A 104 19.88 1.44 3.24
C GLN A 104 19.19 0.15 3.74
N GLY A 105 18.46 -0.56 2.87
CA GLY A 105 17.71 -1.75 3.26
C GLY A 105 16.82 -2.33 2.16
N PRO A 106 16.06 -3.39 2.48
CA PRO A 106 15.08 -3.98 1.57
C PRO A 106 14.06 -2.96 1.07
N LEU A 107 13.76 -2.97 -0.21
CA LEU A 107 12.81 -2.06 -0.86
C LEU A 107 11.65 -2.82 -1.48
N SER A 108 10.43 -2.42 -1.14
CA SER A 108 9.20 -2.82 -1.85
C SER A 108 8.64 -1.64 -2.66
N ILE A 109 8.27 -1.87 -3.92
CA ILE A 109 7.68 -0.84 -4.79
C ILE A 109 6.26 -1.24 -5.17
N LEU A 110 5.29 -0.40 -4.82
CA LEU A 110 3.89 -0.59 -5.19
C LEU A 110 3.61 0.12 -6.51
N THR A 111 3.26 -0.65 -7.54
CA THR A 111 3.06 -0.14 -8.90
C THR A 111 1.80 -0.70 -9.55
N ASN A 112 1.26 0.01 -10.52
CA ASN A 112 0.25 -0.54 -11.40
C ASN A 112 0.84 -1.39 -12.56
N GLY A 113 2.16 -1.45 -12.69
CA GLY A 113 2.90 -2.28 -13.65
C GLY A 113 2.87 -1.82 -15.10
N ILE A 114 2.10 -0.79 -15.43
CA ILE A 114 1.86 -0.37 -16.84
C ILE A 114 3.09 0.26 -17.50
N LEU A 115 3.98 0.84 -16.70
CA LEU A 115 5.21 1.50 -17.17
C LEU A 115 6.43 0.57 -17.15
N ILE A 116 6.25 -0.68 -16.77
CA ILE A 116 7.31 -1.69 -16.77
C ILE A 116 7.37 -2.32 -18.16
N ASP A 117 8.23 -1.79 -19.02
CA ASP A 117 8.61 -2.39 -20.28
C ASP A 117 9.81 -3.36 -20.10
N ASP A 118 10.24 -3.96 -21.19
CA ASP A 118 11.34 -4.94 -21.16
C ASP A 118 12.67 -4.32 -20.70
N ALA A 119 12.95 -3.08 -21.10
CA ALA A 119 14.18 -2.38 -20.67
C ALA A 119 14.17 -2.05 -19.18
N MET A 120 13.02 -1.64 -18.63
CA MET A 120 12.87 -1.40 -17.19
C MET A 120 12.95 -2.72 -16.42
N ALA A 121 12.28 -3.79 -16.89
CA ALA A 121 12.33 -5.10 -16.25
C ALA A 121 13.75 -5.69 -16.24
N ALA A 122 14.48 -5.55 -17.35
CA ALA A 122 15.89 -5.98 -17.44
C ALA A 122 16.77 -5.26 -16.39
N TRP A 123 16.61 -3.93 -16.30
CA TRP A 123 17.34 -3.13 -15.32
C TRP A 123 16.97 -3.51 -13.88
N LEU A 124 15.69 -3.70 -13.56
CA LEU A 124 15.23 -4.16 -12.24
C LEU A 124 15.76 -5.55 -11.90
N GLY A 125 15.83 -6.47 -12.89
CA GLY A 125 16.40 -7.79 -12.72
C GLY A 125 17.89 -7.75 -12.44
N GLU A 126 18.64 -6.84 -13.07
CA GLU A 126 20.05 -6.62 -12.74
C GLU A 126 20.25 -6.10 -11.32
N ILE A 127 19.49 -5.06 -10.93
CA ILE A 127 19.51 -4.53 -9.57
C ILE A 127 19.14 -5.61 -8.54
N PHE A 128 18.11 -6.42 -8.79
CA PHE A 128 17.70 -7.51 -7.91
C PHE A 128 18.83 -8.53 -7.68
N ARG A 129 19.62 -8.84 -8.72
CA ARG A 129 20.74 -9.81 -8.61
C ARG A 129 22.00 -9.23 -7.97
N THR A 130 22.21 -7.92 -8.08
CA THR A 130 23.46 -7.26 -7.67
C THR A 130 23.36 -6.52 -6.35
N SER A 131 22.16 -6.16 -5.92
CA SER A 131 21.94 -5.47 -4.64
C SER A 131 22.19 -6.41 -3.45
N SER A 132 22.71 -5.83 -2.36
CA SER A 132 22.86 -6.52 -1.07
C SER A 132 21.52 -6.77 -0.37
N TYR A 133 20.51 -5.98 -0.71
CA TYR A 133 19.17 -6.05 -0.13
C TYR A 133 18.13 -6.46 -1.17
N THR A 134 17.04 -7.04 -0.70
CA THR A 134 15.95 -7.52 -1.56
C THR A 134 15.17 -6.36 -2.16
N LEU A 135 14.96 -6.40 -3.48
CA LEU A 135 13.98 -5.60 -4.20
C LEU A 135 12.71 -6.43 -4.40
N ASP A 136 11.58 -5.98 -3.88
CA ASP A 136 10.26 -6.60 -4.08
C ASP A 136 9.35 -5.68 -4.89
N LEU A 137 8.65 -6.24 -5.88
CA LEU A 137 7.69 -5.51 -6.69
C LEU A 137 6.28 -5.99 -6.35
N ARG A 138 5.38 -5.06 -6.09
CA ARG A 138 3.97 -5.33 -5.81
C ARG A 138 3.12 -4.74 -6.92
N VAL A 139 2.70 -5.62 -7.83
CA VAL A 139 1.92 -5.19 -9.00
C VAL A 139 0.44 -5.36 -8.73
N SER A 140 -0.30 -4.30 -8.94
CA SER A 140 -1.74 -4.25 -8.65
C SER A 140 -2.57 -4.76 -9.83
N LEU A 141 -3.43 -5.77 -9.60
CA LEU A 141 -4.33 -6.36 -10.59
C LEU A 141 -5.65 -6.76 -9.90
N ASP A 142 -6.80 -6.18 -10.30
CA ASP A 142 -8.08 -6.35 -9.58
C ASP A 142 -9.10 -7.26 -10.28
N GLY A 143 -8.68 -8.05 -11.22
CA GLY A 143 -9.53 -9.04 -11.89
C GLY A 143 -8.71 -10.00 -12.75
N CYS A 144 -9.25 -11.19 -13.00
CA CYS A 144 -8.66 -12.20 -13.90
C CYS A 144 -9.07 -12.00 -15.35
N THR A 145 -10.00 -11.12 -15.62
CA THR A 145 -10.49 -10.78 -16.96
C THR A 145 -10.33 -9.29 -17.26
N GLU A 146 -10.24 -8.96 -18.54
CA GLU A 146 -10.20 -7.56 -18.98
C GLU A 146 -11.41 -6.78 -18.46
N GLN A 147 -12.59 -7.39 -18.48
CA GLN A 147 -13.82 -6.76 -18.02
C GLN A 147 -13.77 -6.41 -16.53
N GLU A 148 -13.36 -7.34 -15.68
CA GLU A 148 -13.28 -7.12 -14.22
C GLU A 148 -12.25 -6.05 -13.87
N ASN A 149 -11.02 -6.22 -14.38
CA ASN A 149 -9.94 -5.29 -14.07
C ASN A 149 -10.21 -3.89 -14.62
N ASP A 150 -10.62 -3.78 -15.88
CA ASP A 150 -10.81 -2.50 -16.56
C ASP A 150 -12.01 -1.72 -16.02
N GLN A 151 -13.02 -2.41 -15.49
CA GLN A 151 -14.12 -1.77 -14.77
C GLN A 151 -13.63 -0.94 -13.59
N ILE A 152 -12.55 -1.35 -12.94
CA ILE A 152 -11.97 -0.70 -11.76
C ILE A 152 -10.80 0.21 -12.13
N ARG A 153 -9.85 -0.28 -12.94
CA ARG A 153 -8.58 0.40 -13.22
C ARG A 153 -8.61 1.27 -14.46
N GLY A 154 -9.61 1.08 -15.31
CA GLY A 154 -9.77 1.82 -16.56
C GLY A 154 -9.51 0.97 -17.81
N LYS A 155 -10.14 1.36 -18.91
CA LYS A 155 -10.11 0.62 -20.18
C LYS A 155 -8.69 0.38 -20.69
N GLY A 156 -8.40 -0.88 -21.07
CA GLY A 156 -7.12 -1.32 -21.65
C GLY A 156 -5.99 -1.45 -20.61
N THR A 157 -6.27 -1.27 -19.31
CA THR A 157 -5.24 -1.43 -18.28
C THR A 157 -4.88 -2.88 -18.05
N PHE A 158 -5.85 -3.81 -18.14
CA PHE A 158 -5.60 -5.25 -17.94
C PHE A 158 -4.46 -5.75 -18.83
N ARG A 159 -4.54 -5.57 -20.13
CA ARG A 159 -3.53 -6.03 -21.08
C ARG A 159 -2.16 -5.41 -20.83
N ARG A 160 -2.12 -4.13 -20.46
CA ARG A 160 -0.87 -3.41 -20.16
C ARG A 160 -0.23 -3.89 -18.88
N ILE A 161 -1.02 -4.17 -17.82
CA ILE A 161 -0.56 -4.74 -16.57
C ILE A 161 0.02 -6.14 -16.81
N LEU A 162 -0.70 -7.01 -17.55
CA LEU A 162 -0.21 -8.35 -17.88
C LEU A 162 1.09 -8.31 -18.69
N ALA A 163 1.22 -7.36 -19.63
CA ALA A 163 2.47 -7.17 -20.35
C ALA A 163 3.63 -6.79 -19.43
N GLY A 164 3.41 -5.90 -18.45
CA GLY A 164 4.41 -5.55 -17.44
C GLY A 164 4.80 -6.75 -16.55
N ILE A 165 3.81 -7.54 -16.10
CA ILE A 165 4.07 -8.77 -15.33
C ILE A 165 4.89 -9.76 -16.15
N ALA A 166 4.53 -9.97 -17.42
CA ALA A 166 5.29 -10.86 -18.31
C ALA A 166 6.73 -10.35 -18.57
N CYS A 167 6.94 -9.03 -18.63
CA CYS A 167 8.29 -8.46 -18.69
C CYS A 167 9.10 -8.82 -17.44
N LEU A 168 8.52 -8.65 -16.25
CA LEU A 168 9.16 -9.01 -14.98
C LEU A 168 9.51 -10.49 -14.94
N ALA A 169 8.59 -11.39 -15.31
CA ALA A 169 8.80 -12.82 -15.32
C ALA A 169 9.98 -13.24 -16.25
N ARG A 170 10.09 -12.62 -17.44
CA ARG A 170 11.21 -12.88 -18.37
C ARG A 170 12.59 -12.51 -17.82
N HIS A 171 12.64 -11.62 -16.84
CA HIS A 171 13.88 -11.17 -16.20
C HIS A 171 14.05 -11.73 -14.77
N ASP A 172 13.45 -12.90 -14.49
CA ASP A 172 13.56 -13.66 -13.23
C ASP A 172 13.03 -12.91 -12.00
N LEU A 173 12.13 -11.93 -12.22
CA LEU A 173 11.46 -11.22 -11.15
C LEU A 173 10.09 -11.83 -10.88
N ASN A 174 9.84 -12.21 -9.63
CA ASN A 174 8.57 -12.78 -9.18
C ASN A 174 7.78 -11.78 -8.33
N PRO A 175 6.97 -10.88 -8.93
CA PRO A 175 6.26 -9.86 -8.19
C PRO A 175 5.15 -10.44 -7.31
N VAL A 176 4.82 -9.75 -6.23
CA VAL A 176 3.57 -9.98 -5.49
C VAL A 176 2.43 -9.32 -6.26
N ILE A 177 1.44 -10.09 -6.67
CA ILE A 177 0.23 -9.53 -7.28
C ILE A 177 -0.73 -9.15 -6.16
N THR A 178 -0.97 -7.84 -6.05
CA THR A 178 -1.87 -7.27 -5.05
C THR A 178 -3.24 -7.09 -5.66
N VAL A 179 -4.23 -7.73 -5.05
CA VAL A 179 -5.64 -7.71 -5.48
C VAL A 179 -6.46 -7.00 -4.42
N THR A 180 -7.14 -5.93 -4.78
CA THR A 180 -8.13 -5.31 -3.89
C THR A 180 -9.46 -6.02 -4.07
N GLU A 181 -10.07 -6.45 -2.97
CA GLU A 181 -11.32 -7.23 -2.98
C GLU A 181 -12.55 -6.34 -3.29
N VAL A 182 -12.54 -5.73 -4.48
CA VAL A 182 -13.60 -4.83 -4.97
C VAL A 182 -14.84 -5.55 -5.51
N HIS A 183 -14.72 -6.84 -5.80
CA HIS A 183 -15.80 -7.71 -6.28
C HIS A 183 -16.01 -8.87 -5.29
N GLN A 184 -17.27 -9.18 -4.97
CA GLN A 184 -17.59 -10.28 -4.06
C GLN A 184 -17.06 -11.65 -4.53
N THR A 185 -16.94 -11.84 -5.84
CA THR A 185 -16.37 -13.05 -6.45
C THR A 185 -14.94 -13.33 -6.03
N LEU A 186 -14.15 -12.27 -5.70
CA LEU A 186 -12.73 -12.40 -5.33
C LEU A 186 -12.49 -13.13 -3.99
N HIS A 187 -13.52 -13.25 -3.16
CA HIS A 187 -13.43 -14.01 -1.89
C HIS A 187 -13.45 -15.54 -2.08
N THR A 188 -13.73 -16.03 -3.30
CA THR A 188 -13.87 -17.45 -3.58
C THR A 188 -12.53 -18.14 -3.83
N LYS A 189 -12.45 -19.46 -3.54
CA LYS A 189 -11.29 -20.28 -3.90
C LYS A 189 -11.09 -20.35 -5.42
N GLN A 190 -12.18 -20.33 -6.19
CA GLN A 190 -12.14 -20.33 -7.66
C GLN A 190 -11.49 -19.09 -8.22
N ALA A 191 -11.82 -17.89 -7.70
CA ALA A 191 -11.18 -16.66 -8.13
C ALA A 191 -9.67 -16.69 -7.85
N ARG A 192 -9.27 -17.16 -6.66
CA ARG A 192 -7.84 -17.33 -6.32
C ARG A 192 -7.12 -18.29 -7.27
N ALA A 193 -7.74 -19.42 -7.61
CA ALA A 193 -7.21 -20.37 -8.58
C ALA A 193 -7.07 -19.74 -9.97
N ALA A 194 -8.05 -18.95 -10.43
CA ALA A 194 -8.01 -18.26 -11.71
C ALA A 194 -6.84 -17.24 -11.79
N PHE A 195 -6.52 -16.52 -10.70
CA PHE A 195 -5.32 -15.68 -10.65
C PHE A 195 -4.05 -16.52 -10.79
N VAL A 196 -3.94 -17.66 -10.08
CA VAL A 196 -2.78 -18.54 -10.16
C VAL A 196 -2.59 -19.05 -11.59
N GLU A 197 -3.66 -19.54 -12.24
CA GLU A 197 -3.62 -20.00 -13.64
C GLU A 197 -3.20 -18.88 -14.60
N LEU A 198 -3.76 -17.68 -14.45
CA LEU A 198 -3.39 -16.51 -15.25
C LEU A 198 -1.90 -16.18 -15.11
N LEU A 199 -1.38 -16.20 -13.89
CA LEU A 199 0.01 -15.84 -13.60
C LEU A 199 1.00 -16.93 -14.06
N HIS A 200 0.62 -18.22 -13.97
CA HIS A 200 1.39 -19.31 -14.61
C HIS A 200 1.49 -19.14 -16.12
N ALA A 201 0.39 -18.74 -16.77
CA ALA A 201 0.40 -18.47 -18.21
C ALA A 201 1.30 -17.28 -18.61
N LEU A 202 1.64 -16.39 -17.67
CA LEU A 202 2.59 -15.29 -17.85
C LEU A 202 4.04 -15.65 -17.51
N GLY A 203 4.32 -16.91 -17.11
CA GLY A 203 5.66 -17.41 -16.82
C GLY A 203 6.07 -17.27 -15.35
N LEU A 204 5.15 -17.06 -14.43
CA LEU A 204 5.43 -17.06 -12.99
C LEU A 204 5.22 -18.48 -12.42
N ASP A 205 6.28 -19.22 -12.13
CA ASP A 205 6.20 -20.60 -11.63
C ASP A 205 5.60 -20.71 -10.21
N GLN A 206 5.82 -19.71 -9.39
CA GLN A 206 5.32 -19.63 -8.01
C GLN A 206 4.60 -18.30 -7.77
N PRO A 207 3.35 -18.15 -8.24
CA PRO A 207 2.60 -16.90 -8.12
C PRO A 207 2.43 -16.48 -6.66
N ARG A 208 2.77 -15.22 -6.37
CA ARG A 208 2.62 -14.60 -5.06
C ARG A 208 1.41 -13.68 -5.10
N LEU A 209 0.38 -13.99 -4.30
CA LEU A 209 -0.89 -13.24 -4.26
C LEU A 209 -1.12 -12.64 -2.88
N LYS A 210 -1.48 -11.36 -2.86
CA LYS A 210 -1.92 -10.64 -1.66
C LYS A 210 -3.30 -10.03 -1.91
N PHE A 211 -4.29 -10.44 -1.12
CA PHE A 211 -5.63 -9.87 -1.17
C PHE A 211 -5.78 -8.81 -0.08
N LEU A 212 -6.31 -7.66 -0.44
CA LEU A 212 -6.51 -6.53 0.44
C LEU A 212 -7.99 -6.13 0.49
N PRO A 213 -8.52 -5.76 1.66
CA PRO A 213 -9.87 -5.21 1.76
C PRO A 213 -9.94 -3.85 1.05
N THR A 214 -11.15 -3.43 0.72
CA THR A 214 -11.41 -2.05 0.28
C THR A 214 -11.43 -1.11 1.48
N PHE A 215 -10.85 0.07 1.31
CA PHE A 215 -10.96 1.18 2.25
C PHE A 215 -11.94 2.21 1.69
N LEU A 216 -12.99 2.53 2.43
CA LEU A 216 -14.04 3.46 2.01
C LEU A 216 -13.56 4.91 2.12
N LEU A 217 -12.51 5.22 1.36
CA LEU A 217 -11.86 6.51 1.27
C LEU A 217 -11.76 6.96 -0.19
N GLY A 218 -11.72 8.25 -0.42
CA GLY A 218 -11.49 8.83 -1.74
C GLY A 218 -12.51 8.37 -2.78
N ARG A 219 -12.07 7.84 -3.93
CA ARG A 219 -12.99 7.38 -4.96
C ARG A 219 -13.75 6.09 -4.62
N GLU A 220 -13.21 5.25 -3.74
CA GLU A 220 -13.93 4.05 -3.29
C GLU A 220 -15.17 4.40 -2.49
N GLU A 221 -15.08 5.40 -1.62
CA GLU A 221 -16.19 5.95 -0.88
C GLU A 221 -17.31 6.46 -1.82
N GLN A 222 -16.92 7.19 -2.86
CA GLN A 222 -17.86 7.70 -3.88
C GLN A 222 -18.47 6.57 -4.73
N ARG A 223 -17.72 5.48 -4.98
CA ARG A 223 -18.15 4.33 -5.79
C ARG A 223 -19.14 3.43 -5.05
N THR A 224 -19.01 3.33 -3.74
CA THR A 224 -19.77 2.38 -2.91
C THR A 224 -20.62 3.08 -1.86
N ARG A 225 -20.04 3.44 -0.74
CA ARG A 225 -20.68 4.13 0.38
C ARG A 225 -19.65 4.81 1.27
N HIS A 226 -20.11 5.72 2.09
CA HIS A 226 -19.33 6.25 3.21
C HIS A 226 -19.22 5.23 4.36
N TYR A 227 -18.23 5.39 5.21
CA TYR A 227 -18.24 4.72 6.51
C TYR A 227 -19.45 5.15 7.31
N ARG A 228 -19.99 4.24 8.12
CA ARG A 228 -21.05 4.56 9.08
C ARG A 228 -20.44 5.13 10.35
N GLU A 229 -21.27 5.80 11.15
CA GLU A 229 -20.85 6.40 12.43
C GLU A 229 -20.35 5.34 13.44
N ASP A 230 -20.88 4.11 13.38
CA ASP A 230 -20.47 3.00 14.22
C ASP A 230 -19.21 2.26 13.72
N GLU A 231 -18.67 2.62 12.57
CA GLU A 231 -17.42 2.07 12.01
C GLU A 231 -16.20 2.90 12.46
N LEU A 232 -16.08 3.06 13.79
CA LEU A 232 -14.96 3.68 14.49
C LEU A 232 -14.45 2.72 15.57
N LEU A 233 -13.19 2.90 15.97
CA LEU A 233 -12.62 2.20 17.12
C LEU A 233 -12.83 3.03 18.38
N HIS A 234 -13.13 2.34 19.47
CA HIS A 234 -13.29 2.93 20.80
C HIS A 234 -12.33 2.28 21.79
N GLU A 235 -12.06 2.95 22.89
CA GLU A 235 -11.29 2.38 23.98
C GLU A 235 -11.86 1.02 24.38
N GLY A 236 -10.97 0.00 24.46
CA GLY A 236 -11.35 -1.39 24.75
C GLY A 236 -11.64 -2.26 23.50
N ASP A 237 -11.70 -1.71 22.29
CA ASP A 237 -11.81 -2.52 21.06
C ASP A 237 -10.50 -3.24 20.72
N LEU A 238 -9.34 -2.70 21.14
CA LEU A 238 -8.04 -3.35 21.02
C LEU A 238 -7.79 -4.22 22.26
N ARG A 239 -7.45 -5.48 22.02
CA ARG A 239 -6.99 -6.40 23.07
C ARG A 239 -5.46 -6.28 23.21
N GLU A 240 -4.95 -6.59 24.38
CA GLU A 240 -3.52 -6.65 24.62
C GLU A 240 -2.80 -7.51 23.58
N GLY A 241 -1.76 -6.96 22.96
CA GLY A 241 -0.98 -7.59 21.87
C GLY A 241 -1.62 -7.49 20.46
N GLU A 242 -2.76 -6.83 20.29
CA GLU A 242 -3.32 -6.54 18.94
C GLU A 242 -2.70 -5.28 18.32
N GLU A 243 -2.05 -4.46 19.12
CA GLU A 243 -1.35 -3.25 18.68
C GLU A 243 -0.28 -3.57 17.63
N GLU A 244 0.45 -4.67 17.81
CA GLU A 244 1.50 -5.11 16.87
C GLU A 244 0.96 -5.54 15.51
N ARG A 245 -0.35 -5.81 15.42
CA ARG A 245 -1.01 -6.19 14.16
C ARG A 245 -1.39 -5.00 13.30
N LEU A 246 -1.37 -3.80 13.88
CA LEU A 246 -1.67 -2.57 13.15
C LEU A 246 -0.36 -1.97 12.64
N GLN A 247 -0.23 -1.82 11.34
CA GLN A 247 1.03 -1.34 10.72
C GLN A 247 1.52 -0.02 11.31
N CYS A 248 0.63 0.86 11.76
CA CYS A 248 0.99 2.16 12.31
C CYS A 248 1.66 2.11 13.68
N SER A 249 1.72 0.91 14.34
CA SER A 249 2.57 0.67 15.53
C SER A 249 4.06 0.59 15.18
N SER A 250 4.40 0.39 13.90
CA SER A 250 5.78 0.19 13.44
C SER A 250 6.10 0.85 12.11
N CYS A 251 5.21 1.69 11.56
CA CYS A 251 5.48 2.40 10.32
C CYS A 251 5.18 3.89 10.40
N ARG A 252 5.77 4.65 9.47
CA ARG A 252 5.38 6.03 9.14
C ARG A 252 5.40 6.21 7.62
N MET A 253 4.63 7.20 7.18
CA MET A 253 4.54 7.62 5.78
C MET A 253 5.14 9.00 5.61
N VAL A 254 6.14 9.12 4.75
CA VAL A 254 6.77 10.38 4.32
C VAL A 254 6.20 10.80 2.97
N THR A 255 5.83 12.05 2.87
CA THR A 255 5.40 12.70 1.63
C THR A 255 6.18 14.00 1.45
N ALA A 256 6.13 14.62 0.27
CA ALA A 256 6.69 15.97 0.08
C ALA A 256 6.11 17.02 1.04
N ASN A 257 4.92 16.76 1.62
CA ASN A 257 4.19 17.70 2.47
C ASN A 257 4.28 17.38 3.98
N GLY A 258 5.02 16.34 4.36
CA GLY A 258 5.24 15.97 5.77
C GLY A 258 4.94 14.51 6.07
N ILE A 259 4.82 14.21 7.35
CA ILE A 259 4.75 12.87 7.92
C ILE A 259 3.31 12.52 8.30
N TYR A 260 2.93 11.26 8.07
CA TYR A 260 1.62 10.68 8.38
C TYR A 260 1.76 9.32 9.09
N PRO A 261 0.76 8.88 9.85
CA PRO A 261 0.80 7.59 10.54
C PRO A 261 0.94 6.40 9.59
N CYS A 262 0.30 6.46 8.41
CA CYS A 262 0.29 5.39 7.42
C CYS A 262 -0.14 5.90 6.03
N PRO A 263 0.03 5.11 4.96
CA PRO A 263 -0.35 5.49 3.59
C PRO A 263 -1.85 5.79 3.38
N LEU A 264 -2.72 5.27 4.25
CA LEU A 264 -4.17 5.43 4.13
C LEU A 264 -4.64 6.84 4.52
N LEU A 265 -3.89 7.52 5.40
CA LEU A 265 -4.34 8.75 6.05
C LEU A 265 -3.77 10.04 5.45
N ILE A 266 -3.05 9.97 4.33
CA ILE A 266 -2.38 11.15 3.76
C ILE A 266 -3.35 12.25 3.29
N ASN A 267 -4.59 11.91 2.94
CA ASN A 267 -5.64 12.85 2.57
C ASN A 267 -6.63 13.13 3.71
N THR A 268 -6.35 12.60 4.91
CA THR A 268 -7.29 12.69 6.03
C THR A 268 -7.00 13.96 6.86
N PRO A 269 -7.97 14.84 7.06
CA PRO A 269 -7.80 16.01 7.90
C PRO A 269 -7.33 15.63 9.32
N GLY A 270 -6.36 16.37 9.84
CA GLY A 270 -5.81 16.17 11.17
C GLY A 270 -4.85 14.97 11.32
N ALA A 271 -4.60 14.19 10.25
CA ALA A 271 -3.69 13.04 10.31
C ALA A 271 -2.21 13.41 10.08
N ARG A 272 -1.92 14.62 9.58
CA ARG A 272 -0.53 15.06 9.39
C ARG A 272 0.14 15.26 10.76
N MET A 273 1.25 14.58 10.99
CA MET A 273 1.97 14.57 12.26
C MET A 273 3.00 15.70 12.39
N GLY A 274 3.55 16.16 11.26
CA GLY A 274 4.56 17.22 11.24
C GLY A 274 5.31 17.29 9.92
N ALA A 275 6.45 17.98 9.93
CA ALA A 275 7.29 18.18 8.75
C ALA A 275 8.43 17.18 8.63
N THR A 276 8.97 16.73 9.77
CA THR A 276 10.14 15.86 9.88
C THR A 276 9.76 14.48 10.43
N LEU A 277 10.60 13.47 10.20
CA LEU A 277 10.37 12.14 10.72
C LEU A 277 10.30 12.13 12.27
N GLN A 278 11.07 13.01 12.92
CA GLN A 278 11.03 13.19 14.37
C GLN A 278 9.63 13.58 14.87
N ASP A 279 8.91 14.43 14.13
CA ASP A 279 7.53 14.81 14.49
C ASP A 279 6.59 13.61 14.48
N GLY A 280 6.90 12.58 13.71
CA GLY A 280 6.12 11.35 13.62
C GLY A 280 6.42 10.31 14.71
N MET A 281 7.42 10.54 15.58
CA MET A 281 7.90 9.55 16.56
C MET A 281 7.10 9.55 17.87
N HIS A 282 5.78 9.54 17.77
CA HIS A 282 4.88 9.49 18.92
C HIS A 282 3.67 8.57 18.68
N SER A 283 2.95 8.26 19.75
CA SER A 283 1.68 7.51 19.72
C SER A 283 0.63 8.23 18.87
N ILE A 284 -0.29 7.48 18.31
CA ILE A 284 -1.41 8.02 17.52
C ILE A 284 -2.75 7.59 18.11
N ALA A 285 -3.76 8.45 18.01
CA ALA A 285 -5.14 8.08 18.25
C ALA A 285 -5.71 7.36 17.02
N LEU A 286 -6.36 6.21 17.18
CA LEU A 286 -7.02 5.48 16.10
C LEU A 286 -8.41 6.08 15.82
N ALA A 287 -8.46 7.40 15.61
CA ALA A 287 -9.67 8.19 15.52
C ALA A 287 -10.34 8.18 14.13
N TRP A 288 -9.73 7.56 13.14
CA TRP A 288 -10.22 7.57 11.76
C TRP A 288 -10.88 6.25 11.39
N GLN A 289 -11.95 6.33 10.62
CA GLN A 289 -12.73 5.16 10.19
C GLN A 289 -11.92 4.12 9.40
N ALA A 290 -10.87 4.54 8.69
CA ALA A 290 -9.92 3.62 8.05
C ALA A 290 -9.23 2.68 9.06
N CYS A 291 -9.01 3.13 10.31
CA CYS A 291 -8.44 2.31 11.38
C CYS A 291 -9.34 1.12 11.74
N TYR A 292 -10.67 1.31 11.69
CA TYR A 292 -11.65 0.25 11.88
C TYR A 292 -11.47 -0.88 10.86
N THR A 293 -11.32 -0.55 9.56
CA THR A 293 -11.04 -1.56 8.53
C THR A 293 -9.69 -2.26 8.77
N CYS A 294 -8.64 -1.52 9.12
CA CYS A 294 -7.35 -2.12 9.47
C CYS A 294 -7.46 -3.11 10.62
N HIS A 295 -8.19 -2.76 11.68
CA HIS A 295 -8.40 -3.62 12.83
C HIS A 295 -9.17 -4.91 12.46
N LEU A 296 -10.27 -4.79 11.71
CA LEU A 296 -11.07 -5.94 11.29
C LEU A 296 -10.30 -6.97 10.48
N TYR A 297 -9.49 -6.51 9.55
CA TYR A 297 -8.80 -7.37 8.58
C TYR A 297 -7.35 -7.68 8.97
N GLY A 298 -6.81 -7.03 9.99
CA GLY A 298 -5.41 -7.18 10.37
C GLY A 298 -4.49 -6.81 9.21
N VAL A 299 -4.76 -5.67 8.56
CA VAL A 299 -4.00 -5.25 7.39
C VAL A 299 -2.60 -4.85 7.83
N THR A 300 -1.65 -5.68 7.50
CA THR A 300 -0.22 -5.37 7.64
C THR A 300 0.38 -5.21 6.26
N CYS A 301 1.34 -4.30 6.12
CA CYS A 301 2.13 -4.18 4.89
C CYS A 301 3.20 -5.24 4.81
N ARG A 302 3.50 -5.90 5.92
CA ARG A 302 4.39 -7.06 5.97
C ARG A 302 3.77 -8.22 5.16
N THR A 303 4.58 -8.86 4.37
CA THR A 303 4.24 -10.07 3.59
C THR A 303 4.09 -11.28 4.46
#